data_f334a9e0a0fe26c27919721882a75d31
#
_entry.id   f334a9e0a0fe26c27919721882a75d31
#
_cell.length_a   1.000
_cell.length_b   1.000
_cell.length_c   1.000
_cell.angle_alpha   90.00
_cell.angle_beta   90.00
_cell.angle_gamma   90.00
#
_symmetry.space_group_name_H-M   'P 1'
#
loop_
_entity.id
_entity.type
_entity.pdbx_description
1 polymer ?
#
loop_
_entity_poly.entity_id
_entity_poly.type
_entity_poly.pdbx_seq_one_letter_code
_entity_poly.pdbx_strand_id
1 'polypeptide(L)'
;MKKYMLMLVFMASILWGCGNSLKEGEIYEKTFTPEHYENVIVPQIYRVGESTVMMMEPRIIHHSDSWEIKIRDYNETKQRYDTATYYVDKDTFDRYNIGDLFQCEN
;
A
#
# COMPACT_ATOMS: atom_id res chain seq x y z
N MET A 1 -30.70 -15.84 17.10
CA MET A 1 -30.61 -14.41 16.79
C MET A 1 -29.36 -13.76 17.29
N LYS A 2 -28.88 -14.06 18.48
CA LYS A 2 -27.57 -13.56 18.98
C LYS A 2 -26.40 -13.96 18.11
N LYS A 3 -26.50 -15.10 17.45
CA LYS A 3 -25.48 -15.64 16.55
C LYS A 3 -25.24 -14.76 15.33
N TYR A 4 -26.32 -14.18 14.79
CA TYR A 4 -26.25 -13.32 13.59
C TYR A 4 -25.76 -11.92 13.92
N MET A 5 -26.08 -11.40 15.09
CA MET A 5 -25.59 -10.09 15.52
C MET A 5 -24.08 -10.11 15.75
N LEU A 6 -23.54 -11.20 16.29
CA LEU A 6 -22.10 -11.38 16.47
C LEU A 6 -21.38 -11.44 15.14
N MET A 7 -21.96 -12.12 14.14
CA MET A 7 -21.39 -12.16 12.80
C MET A 7 -21.37 -10.79 12.13
N LEU A 8 -22.44 -10.03 12.28
CA LEU A 8 -22.51 -8.67 11.74
C LEU A 8 -21.49 -7.73 12.36
N VAL A 9 -21.32 -7.81 13.67
CA VAL A 9 -20.32 -7.01 14.38
C VAL A 9 -18.89 -7.40 13.94
N PHE A 10 -18.66 -8.69 13.75
CA PHE A 10 -17.37 -9.19 13.29
C PHE A 10 -17.07 -8.71 11.88
N MET A 11 -18.05 -8.75 10.98
CA MET A 11 -17.88 -8.24 9.61
C MET A 11 -17.64 -6.73 9.60
N ALA A 12 -18.33 -5.98 10.45
CA ALA A 12 -18.11 -4.55 10.58
C ALA A 12 -16.67 -4.24 11.05
N SER A 13 -16.15 -5.03 11.98
CA SER A 13 -14.77 -4.90 12.45
C SER A 13 -13.75 -5.14 11.34
N ILE A 14 -14.03 -6.09 10.44
CA ILE A 14 -13.16 -6.37 9.29
C ILE A 14 -13.16 -5.20 8.32
N LEU A 15 -14.30 -4.53 8.11
CA LEU A 15 -14.40 -3.39 7.22
C LEU A 15 -13.58 -2.18 7.68
N TRP A 16 -13.28 -2.09 8.96
CA TRP A 16 -12.46 -1.03 9.54
C TRP A 16 -10.97 -1.38 9.57
N GLY A 17 -10.58 -2.46 8.90
CA GLY A 17 -9.20 -2.94 8.90
C GLY A 17 -8.27 -2.10 8.03
N CYS A 18 -7.16 -2.70 7.63
CA CYS A 18 -6.02 -2.03 6.99
C CYS A 18 -6.24 -1.59 5.55
N GLY A 19 -7.45 -1.61 5.06
CA GLY A 19 -7.79 -1.09 3.73
C GLY A 19 -7.54 -2.03 2.56
N ASN A 20 -6.80 -3.11 2.75
CA ASN A 20 -6.60 -4.14 1.72
C ASN A 20 -7.60 -5.27 1.90
N SER A 21 -7.92 -5.96 0.81
CA SER A 21 -8.83 -7.11 0.86
C SER A 21 -8.24 -8.28 1.62
N LEU A 22 -6.92 -8.48 1.55
CA LEU A 22 -6.20 -9.53 2.27
C LEU A 22 -5.50 -8.92 3.48
N LYS A 23 -5.91 -9.34 4.67
CA LYS A 23 -5.39 -8.79 5.94
C LYS A 23 -4.39 -9.70 6.64
N GLU A 24 -4.30 -10.94 6.19
CA GLU A 24 -3.43 -11.94 6.79
C GLU A 24 -2.90 -12.83 5.67
N GLY A 25 -1.63 -13.17 5.75
CA GLY A 25 -1.03 -14.06 4.78
C GLY A 25 0.45 -14.27 5.03
N GLU A 26 1.03 -15.19 4.26
CA GLU A 26 2.44 -15.49 4.31
C GLU A 26 3.24 -14.43 3.57
N ILE A 27 4.29 -13.94 4.21
CA ILE A 27 5.19 -12.97 3.57
C ILE A 27 6.03 -13.70 2.53
N TYR A 28 5.89 -13.31 1.27
CA TYR A 28 6.68 -13.91 0.19
C TYR A 28 7.71 -12.95 -0.39
N GLU A 29 7.59 -11.66 -0.09
CA GLU A 29 8.55 -10.66 -0.57
C GLU A 29 8.63 -9.48 0.39
N LYS A 30 9.84 -8.98 0.60
CA LYS A 30 10.10 -7.76 1.34
C LYS A 30 10.98 -6.86 0.49
N THR A 31 10.59 -5.61 0.36
CA THR A 31 11.33 -4.65 -0.47
C THR A 31 11.62 -3.38 0.31
N PHE A 32 12.87 -2.99 0.33
CA PHE A 32 13.30 -1.71 0.87
C PHE A 32 13.68 -0.80 -0.28
N THR A 33 13.09 0.39 -0.32
CA THR A 33 13.43 1.42 -1.30
C THR A 33 14.08 2.57 -0.57
N PRO A 34 15.36 2.85 -0.81
CA PRO A 34 16.04 3.95 -0.12
C PRO A 34 15.54 5.30 -0.60
N GLU A 35 15.75 6.29 0.24
CA GLU A 35 15.46 7.68 -0.09
C GLU A 35 16.12 8.06 -1.41
N HIS A 36 15.36 8.69 -2.29
CA HIS A 36 15.87 9.13 -3.59
C HIS A 36 15.15 10.36 -4.08
N TYR A 37 15.77 11.04 -5.03
CA TYR A 37 15.19 12.20 -5.68
C TYR A 37 14.87 11.86 -7.13
N GLU A 38 13.73 12.34 -7.58
CA GLU A 38 13.28 12.13 -8.95
C GLU A 38 13.15 13.48 -9.65
N ASN A 39 13.75 13.57 -10.83
CA ASN A 39 13.60 14.77 -11.69
C ASN A 39 12.40 14.55 -12.60
N VAL A 40 11.40 15.43 -12.46
CA VAL A 40 10.21 15.39 -13.31
C VAL A 40 10.05 16.73 -14.01
N ILE A 41 9.44 16.69 -15.18
CA ILE A 41 9.11 17.90 -15.95
C ILE A 41 7.61 18.08 -15.85
N VAL A 42 7.19 19.22 -15.28
CA VAL A 42 5.78 19.54 -15.05
C VAL A 42 5.38 20.65 -16.00
N PRO A 43 4.32 20.46 -16.81
CA PRO A 43 3.81 21.53 -17.65
C PRO A 43 3.13 22.59 -16.79
N GLN A 44 3.48 23.87 -17.06
CA GLN A 44 2.87 25.01 -16.41
C GLN A 44 2.19 25.87 -17.47
N ILE A 45 0.98 26.31 -17.19
CA ILE A 45 0.20 27.14 -18.07
C ILE A 45 0.21 28.54 -17.51
N TYR A 46 0.75 29.50 -18.31
CA TYR A 46 0.78 30.90 -17.94
C TYR A 46 -0.08 31.71 -18.91
N ARG A 47 -0.78 32.69 -18.38
CA ARG A 47 -1.56 33.58 -19.15
C ARG A 47 -0.80 34.89 -19.32
N VAL A 48 -0.46 35.22 -20.58
CA VAL A 48 0.24 36.45 -20.92
C VAL A 48 -0.67 37.25 -21.84
N GLY A 49 -1.37 38.27 -21.27
CA GLY A 49 -2.36 39.01 -22.01
C GLY A 49 -3.52 38.12 -22.44
N GLU A 50 -3.80 38.08 -23.75
CA GLU A 50 -4.85 37.24 -24.32
C GLU A 50 -4.35 35.85 -24.74
N SER A 51 -3.03 35.63 -24.64
CA SER A 51 -2.40 34.38 -25.06
C SER A 51 -2.13 33.49 -23.89
N THR A 52 -2.26 32.17 -24.11
CA THR A 52 -1.90 31.14 -23.14
C THR A 52 -0.60 30.48 -23.58
N VAL A 53 0.39 30.47 -22.70
CA VAL A 53 1.70 29.88 -22.97
C VAL A 53 1.90 28.68 -22.04
N MET A 54 2.29 27.55 -22.60
CA MET A 54 2.66 26.38 -21.84
C MET A 54 4.18 26.28 -21.75
N MET A 55 4.69 26.28 -20.55
CA MET A 55 6.12 26.12 -20.29
C MET A 55 6.37 24.85 -19.50
N MET A 56 7.46 24.17 -19.82
CA MET A 56 7.89 22.98 -19.10
C MET A 56 8.86 23.37 -18.00
N GLU A 57 8.51 23.06 -16.76
CA GLU A 57 9.30 23.42 -15.60
C GLU A 57 9.89 22.16 -14.96
N PRO A 58 11.21 22.08 -14.77
CA PRO A 58 11.80 20.96 -14.06
C PRO A 58 11.55 21.06 -12.56
N ARG A 59 11.18 19.95 -11.95
CA ARG A 59 10.98 19.85 -10.51
C ARG A 59 11.69 18.64 -9.96
N ILE A 60 12.15 18.75 -8.72
CA ILE A 60 12.76 17.63 -7.99
C ILE A 60 11.75 17.16 -6.96
N ILE A 61 11.38 15.87 -7.05
CA ILE A 61 10.49 15.25 -6.09
C ILE A 61 11.31 14.38 -5.16
N HIS A 62 11.17 14.62 -3.86
CA HIS A 62 11.82 13.83 -2.83
C HIS A 62 10.95 12.64 -2.44
N HIS A 63 11.53 11.44 -2.55
CA HIS A 63 10.89 10.21 -2.10
C HIS A 63 11.61 9.71 -0.87
N SER A 64 10.91 9.61 0.25
CA SER A 64 11.46 9.09 1.49
C SER A 64 11.70 7.60 1.43
N ASP A 65 12.50 7.07 2.36
CA ASP A 65 12.66 5.63 2.52
C ASP A 65 11.30 4.95 2.63
N SER A 66 11.16 3.79 2.01
CA SER A 66 9.94 3.01 2.13
C SER A 66 10.24 1.54 2.35
N TRP A 67 9.42 0.90 3.18
CA TRP A 67 9.51 -0.51 3.50
C TRP A 67 8.20 -1.17 3.12
N GLU A 68 8.30 -2.19 2.27
CA GLU A 68 7.15 -2.84 1.68
C GLU A 68 7.17 -4.33 1.99
N ILE A 69 6.04 -4.85 2.45
CA ILE A 69 5.84 -6.28 2.70
C ILE A 69 4.73 -6.77 1.80
N LYS A 70 5.02 -7.82 1.03
CA LYS A 70 4.02 -8.48 0.18
C LYS A 70 3.64 -9.81 0.79
N ILE A 71 2.34 -10.01 0.94
CA ILE A 71 1.78 -11.22 1.52
C ILE A 71 0.89 -11.93 0.52
N ARG A 72 0.71 -13.23 0.74
CA ARG A 72 -0.17 -14.06 -0.07
C ARG A 72 -0.92 -15.05 0.81
N ASP A 73 -2.12 -15.41 0.36
CA ASP A 73 -2.92 -16.44 0.98
C ASP A 73 -3.63 -17.21 -0.10
N TYR A 74 -3.62 -18.54 0.00
CA TYR A 74 -4.22 -19.38 -1.03
C TYR A 74 -5.74 -19.38 -0.88
N ASN A 75 -6.42 -19.04 -1.96
CA ASN A 75 -7.88 -19.03 -2.01
C ASN A 75 -8.36 -20.30 -2.73
N GLU A 76 -8.90 -21.25 -1.98
CA GLU A 76 -9.36 -22.53 -2.53
C GLU A 76 -10.54 -22.36 -3.48
N THR A 77 -11.40 -21.39 -3.23
CA THR A 77 -12.57 -21.14 -4.08
C THR A 77 -12.15 -20.70 -5.48
N LYS A 78 -11.13 -19.84 -5.57
CA LYS A 78 -10.63 -19.34 -6.85
C LYS A 78 -9.45 -20.14 -7.38
N GLN A 79 -8.93 -21.09 -6.60
CA GLN A 79 -7.76 -21.91 -6.92
C GLN A 79 -6.54 -21.06 -7.31
N ARG A 80 -6.30 -19.98 -6.57
CA ARG A 80 -5.18 -19.08 -6.78
C ARG A 80 -4.80 -18.39 -5.48
N TYR A 81 -3.62 -17.77 -5.46
CA TYR A 81 -3.20 -16.95 -4.34
C TYR A 81 -3.78 -15.55 -4.46
N ASP A 82 -4.35 -15.07 -3.37
CA ASP A 82 -4.65 -13.66 -3.20
C ASP A 82 -3.40 -12.99 -2.61
N THR A 83 -3.09 -11.80 -3.10
CA THR A 83 -1.90 -11.07 -2.66
C THR A 83 -2.27 -9.67 -2.21
N ALA A 84 -1.45 -9.11 -1.32
CA ALA A 84 -1.59 -7.73 -0.89
C ALA A 84 -0.22 -7.15 -0.58
N THR A 85 -0.11 -5.84 -0.72
CA THR A 85 1.10 -5.09 -0.44
C THR A 85 0.82 -4.13 0.72
N TYR A 86 1.69 -4.14 1.73
CA TYR A 86 1.60 -3.25 2.87
C TYR A 86 2.88 -2.43 2.98
N TYR A 87 2.70 -1.12 3.16
CA TYR A 87 3.79 -0.22 3.50
C TYR A 87 3.87 -0.11 5.01
N VAL A 88 5.02 -0.41 5.56
CA VAL A 88 5.23 -0.48 7.01
C VAL A 88 6.40 0.39 7.42
N ASP A 89 6.59 0.57 8.71
CA ASP A 89 7.77 1.24 9.22
C ASP A 89 8.96 0.27 9.30
N LYS A 90 10.14 0.81 9.56
CA LYS A 90 11.36 0.02 9.63
C LYS A 90 11.27 -1.06 10.70
N ASP A 91 10.72 -0.74 11.86
CA ASP A 91 10.64 -1.68 12.97
C ASP A 91 9.76 -2.88 12.63
N THR A 92 8.63 -2.63 11.99
CA THR A 92 7.75 -3.71 11.52
C THR A 92 8.42 -4.54 10.43
N PHE A 93 9.09 -3.88 9.49
CA PHE A 93 9.81 -4.55 8.42
C PHE A 93 10.90 -5.49 8.96
N ASP A 94 11.65 -5.04 9.96
CA ASP A 94 12.73 -5.83 10.55
C ASP A 94 12.20 -6.97 11.43
N ARG A 95 11.01 -6.82 11.97
CA ARG A 95 10.39 -7.81 12.87
C ARG A 95 9.96 -9.07 12.13
N TYR A 96 9.52 -8.93 10.89
CA TYR A 96 9.01 -10.05 10.09
C TYR A 96 10.05 -10.53 9.11
N ASN A 97 10.08 -11.86 8.88
CA ASN A 97 10.94 -12.49 7.89
C ASN A 97 10.08 -13.11 6.79
N ILE A 98 10.70 -13.36 5.63
CA ILE A 98 10.03 -14.08 4.54
C ILE A 98 9.64 -15.46 5.04
N GLY A 99 8.38 -15.84 4.81
CA GLY A 99 7.80 -17.08 5.31
C GLY A 99 6.99 -16.93 6.59
N ASP A 100 7.12 -15.79 7.28
CA ASP A 100 6.35 -15.50 8.47
C ASP A 100 4.90 -15.17 8.11
N LEU A 101 4.00 -15.42 9.06
CA LEU A 101 2.63 -14.99 8.93
C LEU A 101 2.51 -13.52 9.31
N PHE A 102 2.07 -12.71 8.38
CA PHE A 102 1.80 -11.31 8.61
C PHE A 102 0.31 -11.10 8.84
N GLN A 103 0.00 -10.37 9.88
CA GLN A 103 -1.38 -10.01 10.19
C GLN A 103 -1.46 -8.51 10.38
N CYS A 104 -2.37 -7.87 9.64
CA CYS A 104 -2.56 -6.44 9.75
C CYS A 104 -3.32 -6.12 11.03
N GLU A 105 -2.72 -5.30 11.87
CA GLU A 105 -3.34 -4.83 13.10
C GLU A 105 -4.11 -3.54 12.85
N ASN A 106 -5.30 -3.48 13.41
CA ASN A 106 -6.11 -2.26 13.35
C ASN A 106 -5.74 -1.31 14.47
#